data_f33fe9ccb62cea1234455752f157478a
#
_entry.id   f33fe9ccb62cea1234455752f157478a
#
_cell.length_a   1.000
_cell.length_b   1.000
_cell.length_c   1.000
_cell.angle_alpha   90.00
_cell.angle_beta   90.00
_cell.angle_gamma   90.00
#
_symmetry.space_group_name_H-M   'P 1'
#
loop_
_entity.id
_entity.type
_entity.pdbx_description
1 polymer ?
#
loop_
_entity_poly.entity_id
_entity_poly.type
_entity_poly.pdbx_seq_one_letter_code
_entity_poly.pdbx_strand_id
1 'polypeptide(L)'
;METMNAASIHHHGDPGAGSVRCKGTVSRGAISTAALLVLIAATALPGASQSNPDLQTYFQQDIGLSADQIAAIKKGQPVTKTLPSRTPAEVFLFGAIYIHAAPEKYVRFALDFNRLRKLPNYLALGVFSSPPQLSDLKGFSFDGDDVHSLKNCKPGDCLIQMPASSIDELHQSINWSAANVNDQVNQLLQKTVLQRLLAYQSEGNKALGVYNDKSNPTEVPQQFAYMLSYDKVLPKHLPDFYHYLLAYPNAKPANVENTFYWAKVKFGLKPTLRVVQIVTMHGKPGDPIAYGIAEKQLYSSHYFETALDLSFCVPGNDPKQPGFYLIMAMGSEQTGLTGVKGSIVRKTAVGRSVSNLKDALTTIKNTLEGNQ
;
A
#
# COMPACT_ATOMS: atom_id res chain seq x y z
N MET A 1 23.12 -31.96 27.45
CA MET A 1 24.60 -31.91 27.41
C MET A 1 24.89 -30.58 26.78
N GLU A 2 25.06 -29.72 27.58
CA GLU A 2 26.11 -28.95 28.31
C GLU A 2 26.44 -27.73 27.50
N THR A 3 26.04 -26.55 27.92
CA THR A 3 26.43 -25.66 29.02
C THR A 3 27.79 -24.95 28.81
N MET A 4 27.72 -23.70 29.15
CA MET A 4 28.77 -22.81 29.71
C MET A 4 29.49 -21.92 28.69
N ASN A 5 29.87 -20.73 29.02
CA ASN A 5 29.59 -19.80 30.16
C ASN A 5 30.24 -18.45 29.82
N ALA A 6 29.75 -17.47 30.47
CA ALA A 6 30.18 -16.09 30.56
C ALA A 6 31.64 -15.89 31.05
N ALA A 7 32.24 -14.75 30.73
CA ALA A 7 33.16 -14.04 31.65
C ALA A 7 33.22 -12.54 31.34
N SER A 8 32.77 -11.79 32.29
CA SER A 8 33.10 -10.40 32.64
C SER A 8 34.56 -10.21 33.02
N ILE A 9 35.12 -9.02 32.82
CA ILE A 9 36.13 -8.34 33.69
C ILE A 9 36.06 -6.85 33.30
N HIS A 10 35.60 -5.99 34.09
CA HIS A 10 36.02 -5.10 35.21
C HIS A 10 37.40 -4.37 35.07
N HIS A 11 37.33 -3.08 35.13
CA HIS A 11 37.82 -2.07 36.09
C HIS A 11 38.90 -1.06 35.68
N HIS A 12 38.62 0.14 36.09
CA HIS A 12 39.42 1.26 36.67
C HIS A 12 40.00 2.28 35.66
N GLY A 13 39.98 3.57 35.92
CA GLY A 13 39.79 4.42 37.09
C GLY A 13 39.83 5.88 36.69
N ASP A 14 39.19 6.66 37.50
CA ASP A 14 39.30 8.11 37.69
C ASP A 14 40.58 8.43 38.54
N PRO A 15 41.02 9.64 38.79
CA PRO A 15 40.43 10.99 38.71
C PRO A 15 41.44 12.12 38.32
N GLY A 16 40.98 13.37 38.22
CA GLY A 16 41.87 14.53 38.15
C GLY A 16 41.14 15.88 38.19
N ALA A 17 40.98 16.39 39.41
CA ALA A 17 40.46 17.72 39.71
C ALA A 17 41.44 18.84 39.33
N GLY A 18 40.92 19.98 38.89
CA GLY A 18 41.68 21.21 38.70
C GLY A 18 40.78 22.44 38.86
N SER A 19 40.67 22.90 40.13
CA SER A 19 40.04 24.16 40.52
C SER A 19 40.99 25.32 40.22
N VAL A 20 40.50 26.39 39.58
CA VAL A 20 41.15 27.71 39.64
C VAL A 20 40.11 28.77 40.00
N ARG A 21 40.22 29.30 41.20
CA ARG A 21 39.60 30.53 41.70
C ARG A 21 40.41 31.72 41.25
N CYS A 22 39.80 32.75 40.71
CA CYS A 22 40.32 34.11 40.75
C CYS A 22 39.27 35.04 41.36
N LYS A 23 39.71 35.69 42.46
CA LYS A 23 39.02 36.80 43.15
C LYS A 23 39.35 38.11 42.42
N GLY A 24 38.41 38.99 42.27
CA GLY A 24 38.62 40.39 41.85
C GLY A 24 37.52 41.29 42.38
N THR A 25 37.93 42.27 43.06
CA THR A 25 37.38 43.14 44.08
C THR A 25 36.37 44.19 43.60
N VAL A 26 35.50 44.56 44.51
CA VAL A 26 34.45 45.58 44.59
C VAL A 26 34.88 46.97 44.14
N SER A 27 33.97 47.68 43.45
CA SER A 27 33.84 49.14 43.51
C SER A 27 32.37 49.54 43.51
N ARG A 28 31.99 50.32 44.52
CA ARG A 28 30.67 50.92 44.74
C ARG A 28 30.49 52.16 43.84
N GLY A 29 29.40 52.24 43.16
CA GLY A 29 28.91 53.49 42.54
C GLY A 29 27.38 53.45 42.55
N ALA A 30 26.80 54.20 43.47
CA ALA A 30 25.38 54.42 43.56
C ALA A 30 24.90 55.47 42.49
N ILE A 31 23.96 55.10 41.64
CA ILE A 31 23.09 56.11 40.95
C ILE A 31 21.70 55.51 40.87
N SER A 32 20.78 56.22 41.53
CA SER A 32 19.33 56.01 41.41
C SER A 32 18.85 56.30 40.00
N THR A 33 18.06 55.38 39.44
CA THR A 33 17.11 55.79 38.44
C THR A 33 15.93 54.80 38.33
N ALA A 34 14.76 55.34 38.20
CA ALA A 34 13.43 54.83 38.14
C ALA A 34 13.25 53.45 37.46
N ALA A 35 12.54 52.59 38.16
CA ALA A 35 12.03 51.33 37.63
C ALA A 35 10.89 51.62 36.64
N LEU A 36 11.13 51.44 35.35
CA LEU A 36 10.10 51.33 34.32
C LEU A 36 9.76 49.86 34.16
N LEU A 37 8.68 49.40 34.80
CA LEU A 37 8.10 48.08 34.59
C LEU A 37 7.50 48.04 33.19
N VAL A 38 8.25 47.53 32.21
CA VAL A 38 7.69 47.10 30.93
C VAL A 38 7.07 45.72 31.15
N LEU A 39 5.74 45.67 31.29
CA LEU A 39 4.96 44.45 31.15
C LEU A 39 5.08 43.98 29.68
N ILE A 40 5.97 43.03 29.41
CA ILE A 40 5.93 42.28 28.16
C ILE A 40 4.75 41.31 28.28
N ALA A 41 3.57 41.76 27.80
CA ALA A 41 2.49 40.85 27.53
C ALA A 41 2.99 39.88 26.42
N ALA A 42 3.40 38.69 26.80
CA ALA A 42 3.62 37.58 25.89
C ALA A 42 2.24 37.27 25.28
N THR A 43 1.92 37.91 24.18
CA THR A 43 0.85 37.44 23.30
C THR A 43 1.31 36.10 22.75
N ALA A 44 0.85 35.02 23.38
CA ALA A 44 0.91 33.69 22.78
C ALA A 44 0.19 33.81 21.43
N LEU A 45 0.97 33.90 20.35
CA LEU A 45 0.43 33.70 19.01
C LEU A 45 -0.24 32.33 19.04
N PRO A 46 -1.53 32.25 18.67
CA PRO A 46 -2.15 30.95 18.50
C PRO A 46 -1.27 30.20 17.49
N GLY A 47 -0.71 29.06 17.92
CA GLY A 47 0.05 28.19 17.05
C GLY A 47 -0.77 28.02 15.76
N ALA A 48 -0.18 28.30 14.62
CA ALA A 48 -0.79 28.06 13.34
C ALA A 48 -1.22 26.58 13.36
N SER A 49 -2.51 26.34 13.52
CA SER A 49 -3.13 25.05 13.33
C SER A 49 -2.74 24.66 11.89
N GLN A 50 -1.84 23.71 11.72
CA GLN A 50 -1.58 23.14 10.40
C GLN A 50 -2.94 22.68 9.90
N SER A 51 -3.45 23.35 8.88
CA SER A 51 -4.73 23.02 8.29
C SER A 51 -4.62 21.61 7.75
N ASN A 52 -5.38 20.68 8.31
CA ASN A 52 -5.65 19.40 7.65
C ASN A 52 -5.88 19.68 6.17
N PRO A 53 -5.45 18.78 5.25
CA PRO A 53 -5.79 18.93 3.85
C PRO A 53 -7.26 19.32 3.83
N ASP A 54 -7.59 20.40 3.14
CA ASP A 54 -8.98 20.83 3.08
C ASP A 54 -9.77 19.72 2.39
N LEU A 55 -10.19 18.75 3.20
CA LEU A 55 -10.92 17.57 2.74
C LEU A 55 -12.17 17.97 1.98
N GLN A 56 -12.74 19.12 2.32
CA GLN A 56 -13.90 19.61 1.62
C GLN A 56 -13.55 20.02 0.20
N THR A 57 -12.46 20.76 0.01
CA THR A 57 -11.95 21.13 -1.31
C THR A 57 -11.55 19.89 -2.11
N TYR A 58 -10.84 18.95 -1.51
CA TYR A 58 -10.48 17.69 -2.16
C TYR A 58 -11.72 16.91 -2.62
N PHE A 59 -12.72 16.71 -1.76
CA PHE A 59 -13.93 15.99 -2.12
C PHE A 59 -14.74 16.70 -3.20
N GLN A 60 -14.82 18.04 -3.15
CA GLN A 60 -15.59 18.81 -4.12
C GLN A 60 -14.85 18.98 -5.46
N GLN A 61 -13.59 19.41 -5.44
CA GLN A 61 -12.87 19.83 -6.64
C GLN A 61 -12.13 18.67 -7.32
N ASP A 62 -11.43 17.84 -6.54
CA ASP A 62 -10.64 16.75 -7.12
C ASP A 62 -11.49 15.51 -7.41
N ILE A 63 -12.41 15.16 -6.49
CA ILE A 63 -13.29 13.98 -6.64
C ILE A 63 -14.63 14.35 -7.28
N GLY A 64 -15.10 15.59 -7.12
CA GLY A 64 -16.38 16.05 -7.64
C GLY A 64 -17.57 15.46 -6.88
N LEU A 65 -17.52 15.41 -5.55
CA LEU A 65 -18.65 15.01 -4.71
C LEU A 65 -19.62 16.17 -4.48
N SER A 66 -20.91 15.85 -4.36
CA SER A 66 -21.92 16.81 -3.93
C SER A 66 -21.83 17.10 -2.42
N ALA A 67 -22.44 18.21 -1.97
CA ALA A 67 -22.54 18.55 -0.55
C ALA A 67 -23.21 17.44 0.26
N ASP A 68 -24.26 16.78 -0.29
CA ASP A 68 -24.97 15.68 0.36
C ASP A 68 -24.07 14.44 0.53
N GLN A 69 -23.26 14.13 -0.49
CA GLN A 69 -22.29 13.03 -0.41
C GLN A 69 -21.23 13.29 0.66
N ILE A 70 -20.72 14.51 0.75
CA ILE A 70 -19.75 14.91 1.79
C ILE A 70 -20.39 14.84 3.18
N ALA A 71 -21.65 15.31 3.32
CA ALA A 71 -22.39 15.19 4.57
C ALA A 71 -22.64 13.72 4.95
N ALA A 72 -22.90 12.84 3.99
CA ALA A 72 -23.03 11.39 4.20
C ALA A 72 -21.74 10.77 4.75
N ILE A 73 -20.57 11.11 4.16
CA ILE A 73 -19.26 10.66 4.66
C ILE A 73 -19.08 11.06 6.13
N LYS A 74 -19.31 12.34 6.46
CA LYS A 74 -19.21 12.88 7.83
C LYS A 74 -20.10 12.14 8.83
N LYS A 75 -21.26 11.62 8.38
CA LYS A 75 -22.19 10.81 9.18
C LYS A 75 -21.79 9.32 9.24
N GLY A 76 -20.62 8.95 8.73
CA GLY A 76 -20.18 7.57 8.69
C GLY A 76 -20.92 6.68 7.69
N GLN A 77 -21.48 7.28 6.63
CA GLN A 77 -22.06 6.56 5.51
C GLN A 77 -21.03 6.43 4.39
N PRO A 78 -20.80 5.22 3.82
CA PRO A 78 -19.83 5.04 2.75
C PRO A 78 -20.30 5.71 1.46
N VAL A 79 -19.42 6.49 0.87
CA VAL A 79 -19.62 7.09 -0.46
C VAL A 79 -18.58 6.52 -1.40
N THR A 80 -19.01 6.02 -2.55
CA THR A 80 -18.15 5.48 -3.61
C THR A 80 -18.44 6.13 -4.95
N LYS A 81 -17.42 6.28 -5.79
CA LYS A 81 -17.52 6.91 -7.10
C LYS A 81 -16.54 6.28 -8.08
N THR A 82 -16.99 6.08 -9.33
CA THR A 82 -16.08 5.79 -10.44
C THR A 82 -15.45 7.10 -10.92
N LEU A 83 -14.14 7.10 -11.08
CA LEU A 83 -13.38 8.23 -11.60
C LEU A 83 -13.11 8.08 -13.11
N PRO A 84 -12.81 9.17 -13.82
CA PRO A 84 -12.44 9.11 -15.24
C PRO A 84 -11.23 8.21 -15.49
N SER A 85 -11.13 7.63 -16.68
CA SER A 85 -10.00 6.79 -17.13
C SER A 85 -9.59 7.15 -18.55
N ARG A 86 -8.32 6.91 -18.92
CA ARG A 86 -7.80 7.18 -20.29
C ARG A 86 -8.37 6.20 -21.31
N THR A 87 -8.53 4.95 -20.88
CA THR A 87 -8.96 3.86 -21.74
C THR A 87 -10.05 3.04 -21.07
N PRO A 88 -10.85 2.29 -21.83
CA PRO A 88 -11.83 1.37 -21.25
C PRO A 88 -11.22 0.22 -20.43
N ALA A 89 -9.94 -0.11 -20.61
CA ALA A 89 -9.24 -1.13 -19.81
C ALA A 89 -8.98 -0.66 -18.38
N GLU A 90 -8.89 0.64 -18.16
CA GLU A 90 -8.63 1.23 -16.84
C GLU A 90 -9.92 1.42 -16.03
N VAL A 91 -9.84 1.09 -14.75
CA VAL A 91 -10.89 1.35 -13.75
C VAL A 91 -10.31 2.08 -12.58
N PHE A 92 -10.80 3.29 -12.31
CA PHE A 92 -10.46 4.09 -11.15
C PHE A 92 -11.69 4.26 -10.27
N LEU A 93 -11.53 3.97 -8.98
CA LEU A 93 -12.58 4.07 -7.97
C LEU A 93 -12.12 4.93 -6.82
N PHE A 94 -13.04 5.69 -6.31
CA PHE A 94 -12.92 6.43 -5.06
C PHE A 94 -13.89 5.87 -4.04
N GLY A 95 -13.46 5.81 -2.78
CA GLY A 95 -14.33 5.52 -1.65
C GLY A 95 -13.93 6.33 -0.41
N ALA A 96 -14.90 6.77 0.38
CA ALA A 96 -14.62 7.42 1.65
C ALA A 96 -15.73 7.17 2.69
N ILE A 97 -15.32 7.13 3.96
CA ILE A 97 -16.20 6.97 5.11
C ILE A 97 -15.54 7.60 6.36
N TYR A 98 -16.33 8.14 7.28
CA TYR A 98 -15.87 8.52 8.62
C TYR A 98 -16.04 7.36 9.58
N ILE A 99 -14.99 7.08 10.39
CA ILE A 99 -14.94 5.96 11.34
C ILE A 99 -14.60 6.51 12.73
N HIS A 100 -15.44 6.20 13.71
CA HIS A 100 -15.25 6.57 15.12
C HIS A 100 -14.30 5.58 15.81
N ALA A 101 -13.05 5.58 15.39
CA ALA A 101 -12.00 4.73 15.96
C ALA A 101 -10.64 5.40 15.81
N ALA A 102 -9.64 4.91 16.53
CA ALA A 102 -8.25 5.31 16.32
C ALA A 102 -7.72 4.78 14.98
N PRO A 103 -7.01 5.58 14.16
CA PRO A 103 -6.56 5.17 12.82
C PRO A 103 -5.61 3.97 12.82
N GLU A 104 -4.88 3.72 13.93
CA GLU A 104 -4.01 2.54 14.11
C GLU A 104 -4.79 1.21 14.02
N LYS A 105 -6.09 1.22 14.36
CA LYS A 105 -6.94 0.05 14.20
C LYS A 105 -7.09 -0.34 12.74
N TYR A 106 -7.14 0.64 11.83
CA TYR A 106 -7.21 0.36 10.39
C TYR A 106 -5.92 -0.28 9.88
N VAL A 107 -4.75 0.22 10.29
CA VAL A 107 -3.47 -0.41 9.90
C VAL A 107 -3.40 -1.86 10.35
N ARG A 108 -3.77 -2.15 11.61
CA ARG A 108 -3.85 -3.53 12.10
C ARG A 108 -4.84 -4.38 11.32
N PHE A 109 -5.99 -3.83 10.97
CA PHE A 109 -7.00 -4.51 10.16
C PHE A 109 -6.48 -4.81 8.73
N ALA A 110 -5.82 -3.86 8.08
CA ALA A 110 -5.29 -4.02 6.72
C ALA A 110 -4.18 -5.07 6.65
N LEU A 111 -3.36 -5.19 7.71
CA LEU A 111 -2.25 -6.14 7.80
C LEU A 111 -2.64 -7.47 8.49
N ASP A 112 -3.91 -7.68 8.80
CA ASP A 112 -4.37 -8.94 9.42
C ASP A 112 -4.56 -10.04 8.36
N PHE A 113 -3.44 -10.70 8.00
CA PHE A 113 -3.45 -11.82 7.05
C PHE A 113 -4.22 -13.04 7.59
N ASN A 114 -4.37 -13.20 8.91
CA ASN A 114 -5.16 -14.29 9.49
C ASN A 114 -6.65 -14.06 9.23
N ARG A 115 -7.10 -12.81 9.29
CA ARG A 115 -8.46 -12.43 8.88
C ARG A 115 -8.67 -12.68 7.38
N LEU A 116 -7.74 -12.25 6.53
CA LEU A 116 -7.83 -12.46 5.08
C LEU A 116 -7.95 -13.95 4.72
N ARG A 117 -7.16 -14.83 5.38
CA ARG A 117 -7.24 -16.30 5.15
C ARG A 117 -8.60 -16.90 5.46
N LYS A 118 -9.41 -16.25 6.30
CA LYS A 118 -10.77 -16.72 6.66
C LYS A 118 -11.85 -16.27 5.69
N LEU A 119 -11.53 -15.35 4.77
CA LEU A 119 -12.50 -14.88 3.77
C LEU A 119 -12.72 -15.96 2.71
N PRO A 120 -13.97 -16.22 2.31
CA PRO A 120 -14.33 -17.36 1.44
C PRO A 120 -13.76 -17.24 0.01
N ASN A 121 -13.37 -16.04 -0.41
CA ASN A 121 -12.74 -15.79 -1.69
C ASN A 121 -11.22 -15.96 -1.68
N TYR A 122 -10.56 -16.06 -0.51
CA TYR A 122 -9.14 -16.36 -0.39
C TYR A 122 -8.93 -17.87 -0.28
N LEU A 123 -8.54 -18.51 -1.37
CA LEU A 123 -8.33 -19.97 -1.45
C LEU A 123 -7.01 -20.38 -0.81
N ALA A 124 -5.99 -19.51 -0.88
CA ALA A 124 -4.70 -19.67 -0.23
C ALA A 124 -4.05 -18.29 -0.04
N LEU A 125 -3.20 -18.15 0.98
CA LEU A 125 -2.43 -16.95 1.25
C LEU A 125 -1.16 -17.29 2.01
N GLY A 126 -0.01 -16.76 1.57
CA GLY A 126 1.28 -16.81 2.25
C GLY A 126 1.90 -15.41 2.37
N VAL A 127 2.60 -15.17 3.47
CA VAL A 127 3.39 -13.96 3.69
C VAL A 127 4.85 -14.30 3.48
N PHE A 128 5.58 -13.48 2.73
CA PHE A 128 6.99 -13.70 2.49
C PHE A 128 7.82 -13.36 3.72
N SER A 129 8.81 -14.19 4.00
CA SER A 129 9.84 -13.91 5.01
C SER A 129 10.81 -12.80 4.54
N SER A 130 11.66 -12.32 5.44
CA SER A 130 12.71 -11.35 5.10
C SER A 130 14.09 -11.96 5.46
N PRO A 131 14.90 -12.34 4.47
CA PRO A 131 14.66 -12.34 3.01
C PRO A 131 13.63 -13.39 2.57
N PRO A 132 12.94 -13.19 1.42
CA PRO A 132 12.01 -14.17 0.87
C PRO A 132 12.66 -15.50 0.54
N GLN A 133 11.94 -16.59 0.76
CA GLN A 133 12.40 -17.96 0.55
C GLN A 133 11.39 -18.77 -0.28
N LEU A 134 11.88 -19.85 -0.92
CA LEU A 134 11.02 -20.72 -1.71
C LEU A 134 9.92 -21.39 -0.86
N SER A 135 10.21 -21.67 0.41
CA SER A 135 9.24 -22.21 1.38
C SER A 135 8.04 -21.31 1.61
N ASP A 136 8.17 -19.99 1.43
CA ASP A 136 7.07 -19.02 1.58
C ASP A 136 5.99 -19.22 0.51
N LEU A 137 6.35 -19.82 -0.62
CA LEU A 137 5.47 -20.10 -1.76
C LEU A 137 4.78 -21.47 -1.67
N LYS A 138 4.82 -22.14 -0.53
CA LYS A 138 4.08 -23.39 -0.32
C LYS A 138 2.58 -23.16 -0.54
N GLY A 139 2.01 -23.83 -1.55
CA GLY A 139 0.61 -23.67 -1.95
C GLY A 139 0.36 -22.59 -3.02
N PHE A 140 1.38 -21.85 -3.46
CA PHE A 140 1.30 -21.00 -4.63
C PHE A 140 1.34 -21.86 -5.89
N SER A 141 0.18 -22.15 -6.47
CA SER A 141 0.07 -23.12 -7.57
C SER A 141 -1.08 -22.79 -8.51
N PHE A 142 -0.85 -23.01 -9.80
CA PHE A 142 -1.88 -23.06 -10.81
C PHE A 142 -2.77 -24.30 -10.64
N ASP A 143 -4.02 -24.18 -11.08
CA ASP A 143 -4.91 -25.33 -11.23
C ASP A 143 -4.59 -26.11 -12.52
N GLY A 144 -5.07 -27.33 -12.62
CA GLY A 144 -4.82 -28.19 -13.80
C GLY A 144 -5.24 -27.56 -15.12
N ASP A 145 -6.36 -26.81 -15.15
CA ASP A 145 -6.83 -26.10 -16.35
C ASP A 145 -5.85 -25.00 -16.78
N ASP A 146 -5.28 -24.28 -15.83
CA ASP A 146 -4.26 -23.25 -16.10
C ASP A 146 -2.98 -23.88 -16.61
N VAL A 147 -2.51 -24.98 -15.99
CA VAL A 147 -1.35 -25.74 -16.46
C VAL A 147 -1.60 -26.24 -17.88
N HIS A 148 -2.78 -26.79 -18.16
CA HIS A 148 -3.12 -27.26 -19.51
C HIS A 148 -3.10 -26.11 -20.54
N SER A 149 -3.58 -24.91 -20.18
CA SER A 149 -3.57 -23.76 -21.08
C SER A 149 -2.16 -23.26 -21.40
N LEU A 150 -1.20 -23.39 -20.45
CA LEU A 150 0.18 -22.97 -20.63
C LEU A 150 0.92 -23.75 -21.72
N LYS A 151 0.53 -24.98 -22.00
CA LYS A 151 1.13 -25.82 -23.05
C LYS A 151 1.13 -25.14 -24.43
N ASN A 152 0.10 -24.35 -24.72
CA ASN A 152 -0.07 -23.71 -26.01
C ASN A 152 0.20 -22.20 -25.97
N CYS A 153 0.66 -21.68 -24.85
CA CYS A 153 1.01 -20.27 -24.70
C CYS A 153 2.13 -19.87 -25.66
N LYS A 154 1.98 -18.70 -26.24
CA LYS A 154 3.04 -18.02 -27.02
C LYS A 154 2.92 -16.51 -26.80
N PRO A 155 3.99 -15.74 -27.03
CA PRO A 155 3.90 -14.30 -26.97
C PRO A 155 2.77 -13.78 -27.86
N GLY A 156 1.92 -12.91 -27.31
CA GLY A 156 0.74 -12.37 -27.97
C GLY A 156 -0.53 -13.22 -27.86
N ASP A 157 -0.45 -14.46 -27.38
CA ASP A 157 -1.57 -15.39 -27.26
C ASP A 157 -1.40 -16.36 -26.09
N CYS A 158 -1.63 -15.87 -24.87
CA CYS A 158 -1.60 -16.66 -23.65
C CYS A 158 -2.74 -16.24 -22.71
N LEU A 159 -3.38 -17.19 -22.04
CA LEU A 159 -4.46 -16.92 -21.08
C LEU A 159 -3.94 -16.47 -19.71
N ILE A 160 -2.67 -16.70 -19.45
CA ILE A 160 -2.00 -16.37 -18.20
C ILE A 160 -1.02 -15.22 -18.45
N GLN A 161 -1.11 -14.20 -17.62
CA GLN A 161 -0.27 -13.01 -17.75
C GLN A 161 1.18 -13.33 -17.40
N MET A 162 2.06 -13.10 -18.37
CA MET A 162 3.51 -13.29 -18.17
C MET A 162 4.32 -12.61 -19.27
N PRO A 163 5.59 -12.33 -19.02
CA PRO A 163 6.52 -11.89 -20.06
C PRO A 163 6.86 -13.00 -21.05
N ALA A 164 7.27 -12.60 -22.25
CA ALA A 164 7.72 -13.52 -23.29
C ALA A 164 8.81 -14.47 -22.80
N SER A 165 9.82 -13.98 -22.06
CA SER A 165 10.89 -14.82 -21.50
C SER A 165 10.38 -15.94 -20.60
N SER A 166 9.29 -15.75 -19.86
CA SER A 166 8.70 -16.80 -19.03
C SER A 166 7.92 -17.80 -19.86
N ILE A 167 7.31 -17.40 -20.98
CA ILE A 167 6.69 -18.33 -21.94
C ILE A 167 7.78 -19.22 -22.56
N ASP A 168 8.90 -18.63 -22.99
CA ASP A 168 10.03 -19.36 -23.55
C ASP A 168 10.64 -20.34 -22.53
N GLU A 169 10.83 -19.90 -21.28
CA GLU A 169 11.35 -20.74 -20.20
C GLU A 169 10.45 -21.96 -19.93
N LEU A 170 9.13 -21.77 -19.92
CA LEU A 170 8.14 -22.84 -19.77
C LEU A 170 8.31 -23.90 -20.88
N HIS A 171 8.41 -23.47 -22.14
CA HIS A 171 8.54 -24.40 -23.28
C HIS A 171 9.86 -25.16 -23.27
N GLN A 172 10.94 -24.55 -22.80
CA GLN A 172 12.27 -25.17 -22.73
C GLN A 172 12.43 -26.11 -21.52
N SER A 173 11.75 -25.82 -20.41
CA SER A 173 11.99 -26.49 -19.13
C SER A 173 10.98 -27.60 -18.79
N ILE A 174 9.78 -27.58 -19.40
CA ILE A 174 8.70 -28.48 -19.02
C ILE A 174 8.57 -29.66 -19.99
N ASN A 175 8.57 -30.86 -19.44
CA ASN A 175 8.17 -32.06 -20.20
C ASN A 175 6.63 -32.20 -20.19
N TRP A 176 6.01 -31.68 -21.23
CA TRP A 176 4.55 -31.64 -21.37
C TRP A 176 3.87 -33.00 -21.51
N SER A 177 4.63 -34.07 -21.69
CA SER A 177 4.14 -35.46 -21.76
C SER A 177 4.34 -36.25 -20.46
N ALA A 178 4.95 -35.62 -19.46
CA ALA A 178 5.21 -36.27 -18.18
C ALA A 178 3.93 -36.38 -17.33
N ALA A 179 3.80 -37.49 -16.60
CA ALA A 179 2.66 -37.67 -15.68
C ALA A 179 2.62 -36.64 -14.55
N ASN A 180 3.76 -36.05 -14.18
CA ASN A 180 3.88 -35.01 -13.16
C ASN A 180 4.05 -33.59 -13.72
N VAL A 181 3.51 -33.32 -14.91
CA VAL A 181 3.60 -32.00 -15.58
C VAL A 181 3.11 -30.86 -14.68
N ASN A 182 2.03 -31.07 -13.93
CA ASN A 182 1.49 -30.07 -13.01
C ASN A 182 2.52 -29.67 -11.92
N ASP A 183 3.25 -30.64 -11.38
CA ASP A 183 4.29 -30.39 -10.38
C ASP A 183 5.48 -29.65 -10.99
N GLN A 184 5.91 -30.04 -12.20
CA GLN A 184 7.00 -29.34 -12.90
C GLN A 184 6.67 -27.87 -13.15
N VAL A 185 5.47 -27.58 -13.69
CA VAL A 185 5.02 -26.21 -13.94
C VAL A 185 4.95 -25.41 -12.64
N ASN A 186 4.36 -25.96 -11.59
CA ASN A 186 4.22 -25.24 -10.32
C ASN A 186 5.56 -25.02 -9.61
N GLN A 187 6.51 -25.96 -9.70
CA GLN A 187 7.87 -25.76 -9.20
C GLN A 187 8.62 -24.65 -9.96
N LEU A 188 8.49 -24.62 -11.29
CA LEU A 188 9.08 -23.55 -12.11
C LEU A 188 8.44 -22.21 -11.76
N LEU A 189 7.11 -22.13 -11.69
CA LEU A 189 6.38 -20.94 -11.30
C LEU A 189 6.88 -20.36 -9.96
N GLN A 190 6.99 -21.21 -8.92
CA GLN A 190 7.45 -20.77 -7.60
C GLN A 190 8.88 -20.21 -7.66
N LYS A 191 9.80 -20.87 -8.39
CA LYS A 191 11.16 -20.36 -8.59
C LYS A 191 11.18 -19.02 -9.30
N THR A 192 10.43 -18.90 -10.40
CA THR A 192 10.34 -17.66 -11.19
C THR A 192 9.74 -16.51 -10.37
N VAL A 193 8.69 -16.77 -9.59
CA VAL A 193 8.09 -15.76 -8.70
C VAL A 193 9.08 -15.30 -7.63
N LEU A 194 9.80 -16.23 -6.98
CA LEU A 194 10.82 -15.86 -5.99
C LEU A 194 11.92 -15.00 -6.62
N GLN A 195 12.47 -15.42 -7.75
CA GLN A 195 13.52 -14.67 -8.46
C GLN A 195 13.05 -13.24 -8.83
N ARG A 196 11.82 -13.10 -9.32
CA ARG A 196 11.23 -11.80 -9.65
C ARG A 196 11.00 -10.93 -8.43
N LEU A 197 10.56 -11.51 -7.32
CA LEU A 197 10.40 -10.77 -6.08
C LEU A 197 11.74 -10.25 -5.57
N LEU A 198 12.80 -11.09 -5.59
CA LEU A 198 14.15 -10.68 -5.21
C LEU A 198 14.70 -9.60 -6.15
N ALA A 199 14.51 -9.74 -7.46
CA ALA A 199 14.86 -8.70 -8.43
C ALA A 199 14.08 -7.40 -8.17
N TYR A 200 12.78 -7.48 -7.88
CA TYR A 200 11.98 -6.32 -7.52
C TYR A 200 12.49 -5.63 -6.25
N GLN A 201 12.86 -6.38 -5.23
CA GLN A 201 13.41 -5.84 -3.99
C GLN A 201 14.76 -5.14 -4.17
N SER A 202 15.56 -5.55 -5.15
CA SER A 202 16.88 -4.95 -5.45
C SER A 202 16.83 -3.84 -6.51
N GLU A 203 16.01 -4.02 -7.55
CA GLU A 203 16.00 -3.18 -8.74
C GLU A 203 14.75 -2.30 -8.85
N GLY A 204 13.74 -2.59 -8.06
CA GLY A 204 12.50 -1.84 -7.99
C GLY A 204 11.58 -2.02 -9.19
N ASN A 205 10.84 -0.96 -9.51
CA ASN A 205 9.75 -1.00 -10.48
C ASN A 205 10.17 -1.52 -11.86
N LYS A 206 11.39 -1.29 -12.29
CA LYS A 206 11.89 -1.77 -13.60
C LYS A 206 11.90 -3.30 -13.72
N ALA A 207 12.05 -4.02 -12.58
CA ALA A 207 12.02 -5.48 -12.56
C ALA A 207 10.62 -6.09 -12.80
N LEU A 208 9.57 -5.29 -12.76
CA LEU A 208 8.20 -5.74 -13.08
C LEU A 208 8.03 -6.07 -14.57
N GLY A 209 8.82 -5.40 -15.44
CA GLY A 209 8.92 -5.74 -16.85
C GLY A 209 7.63 -5.48 -17.65
N VAL A 210 7.46 -6.29 -18.68
CA VAL A 210 6.38 -6.17 -19.68
C VAL A 210 5.63 -7.49 -19.74
N TYR A 211 4.30 -7.44 -19.69
CA TYR A 211 3.46 -8.59 -20.02
C TYR A 211 3.27 -8.69 -21.53
N ASN A 212 3.54 -9.85 -22.09
CA ASN A 212 3.49 -10.16 -23.51
C ASN A 212 2.48 -11.30 -23.83
N ASP A 213 1.54 -11.55 -22.93
CA ASP A 213 0.50 -12.57 -23.11
C ASP A 213 -0.53 -12.19 -24.18
N LYS A 214 -0.58 -10.89 -24.55
CA LYS A 214 -1.48 -10.37 -25.60
C LYS A 214 -0.73 -9.62 -26.68
N SER A 215 -1.42 -9.38 -27.80
CA SER A 215 -0.89 -8.61 -28.93
C SER A 215 -0.48 -7.18 -28.56
N ASN A 216 -1.12 -6.58 -27.56
CA ASN A 216 -0.74 -5.28 -27.01
C ASN A 216 -0.05 -5.50 -25.65
N PRO A 217 1.28 -5.38 -25.59
CA PRO A 217 2.02 -5.57 -24.35
C PRO A 217 1.66 -4.52 -23.31
N THR A 218 1.69 -4.90 -22.01
CA THR A 218 1.49 -3.98 -20.91
C THR A 218 2.83 -3.66 -20.24
N GLU A 219 3.21 -2.39 -20.31
CA GLU A 219 4.40 -1.82 -19.64
C GLU A 219 4.07 -1.56 -18.16
N VAL A 220 4.26 -2.57 -17.32
CA VAL A 220 3.82 -2.56 -15.92
C VAL A 220 4.41 -1.39 -15.11
N PRO A 221 5.72 -1.05 -15.21
CA PRO A 221 6.29 0.10 -14.50
C PRO A 221 5.66 1.44 -14.89
N GLN A 222 5.39 1.63 -16.18
CA GLN A 222 4.81 2.88 -16.70
C GLN A 222 3.37 3.05 -16.23
N GLN A 223 2.60 1.96 -16.21
CA GLN A 223 1.22 1.98 -15.75
C GLN A 223 1.16 2.31 -14.25
N PHE A 224 2.05 1.76 -13.42
CA PHE A 224 2.13 2.14 -12.01
C PHE A 224 2.51 3.60 -11.80
N ALA A 225 3.47 4.13 -12.56
CA ALA A 225 3.83 5.54 -12.48
C ALA A 225 2.63 6.44 -12.82
N TYR A 226 1.84 6.05 -13.83
CA TYR A 226 0.60 6.75 -14.16
C TYR A 226 -0.43 6.68 -13.04
N MET A 227 -0.71 5.49 -12.48
CA MET A 227 -1.67 5.34 -11.39
C MET A 227 -1.29 6.18 -10.16
N LEU A 228 -0.01 6.22 -9.82
CA LEU A 228 0.51 7.06 -8.73
C LEU A 228 0.35 8.55 -9.03
N SER A 229 0.60 8.99 -10.27
CA SER A 229 0.41 10.39 -10.66
C SER A 229 -1.04 10.81 -10.80
N TYR A 230 -1.94 9.85 -10.99
CA TYR A 230 -3.38 10.07 -11.06
C TYR A 230 -3.97 10.48 -9.70
N ASP A 231 -3.43 9.91 -8.60
CA ASP A 231 -3.84 10.28 -7.25
C ASP A 231 -3.40 11.73 -6.92
N LYS A 232 -4.31 12.52 -6.34
CA LYS A 232 -4.06 13.93 -6.03
C LYS A 232 -3.57 14.14 -4.59
N VAL A 233 -3.75 13.16 -3.72
CA VAL A 233 -3.33 13.21 -2.31
C VAL A 233 -1.83 12.99 -2.17
N LEU A 234 -1.32 11.93 -2.82
CA LEU A 234 0.08 11.52 -2.69
C LEU A 234 1.10 12.62 -2.98
N PRO A 235 1.14 13.22 -4.19
CA PRO A 235 2.19 14.19 -4.50
C PRO A 235 2.07 15.48 -3.71
N LYS A 236 0.86 15.85 -3.28
CA LYS A 236 0.61 17.11 -2.58
C LYS A 236 0.82 17.00 -1.06
N HIS A 237 0.38 15.92 -0.45
CA HIS A 237 0.33 15.79 1.00
C HIS A 237 1.31 14.76 1.57
N LEU A 238 1.82 13.85 0.74
CA LEU A 238 2.76 12.79 1.12
C LEU A 238 3.89 12.67 0.08
N PRO A 239 4.63 13.75 -0.24
CA PRO A 239 5.62 13.76 -1.33
C PRO A 239 6.73 12.72 -1.15
N ASP A 240 7.24 12.51 0.07
CA ASP A 240 8.28 11.52 0.34
C ASP A 240 7.76 10.09 0.10
N PHE A 241 6.52 9.82 0.50
CA PHE A 241 5.88 8.52 0.26
C PHE A 241 5.64 8.30 -1.25
N TYR A 242 5.15 9.33 -1.94
CA TYR A 242 4.98 9.32 -3.40
C TYR A 242 6.30 9.02 -4.13
N HIS A 243 7.36 9.75 -3.80
CA HIS A 243 8.67 9.54 -4.39
C HIS A 243 9.22 8.15 -4.10
N TYR A 244 9.02 7.63 -2.87
CA TYR A 244 9.42 6.28 -2.55
C TYR A 244 8.67 5.22 -3.38
N LEU A 245 7.35 5.35 -3.54
CA LEU A 245 6.56 4.41 -4.35
C LEU A 245 7.00 4.42 -5.83
N LEU A 246 7.41 5.58 -6.35
CA LEU A 246 7.97 5.71 -7.70
C LEU A 246 9.39 5.13 -7.81
N ALA A 247 10.24 5.40 -6.83
CA ALA A 247 11.68 5.09 -6.87
C ALA A 247 12.05 3.83 -6.08
N TYR A 248 11.07 3.06 -5.60
CA TYR A 248 11.31 1.83 -4.83
C TYR A 248 12.45 1.00 -5.46
N PRO A 249 13.39 0.47 -4.68
CA PRO A 249 13.52 0.50 -3.22
C PRO A 249 14.31 1.70 -2.67
N ASN A 250 14.71 2.62 -3.53
CA ASN A 250 15.56 3.77 -3.18
C ASN A 250 14.80 4.82 -2.36
N ALA A 251 15.55 5.62 -1.60
CA ALA A 251 15.03 6.75 -0.82
C ALA A 251 13.90 6.37 0.17
N LYS A 252 14.00 5.18 0.80
CA LYS A 252 13.02 4.73 1.78
C LYS A 252 12.96 5.67 2.98
N PRO A 253 11.82 6.34 3.25
CA PRO A 253 11.64 7.12 4.47
C PRO A 253 11.70 6.23 5.74
N ALA A 254 12.17 6.78 6.85
CA ALA A 254 12.31 6.03 8.11
C ALA A 254 10.97 5.54 8.68
N ASN A 255 9.89 6.24 8.37
CA ASN A 255 8.52 5.94 8.81
C ASN A 255 7.73 5.09 7.80
N VAL A 256 8.42 4.36 6.91
CA VAL A 256 7.80 3.49 5.91
C VAL A 256 8.23 2.04 6.11
N GLU A 257 7.26 1.15 6.07
CA GLU A 257 7.45 -0.30 6.16
C GLU A 257 6.94 -1.00 4.91
N ASN A 258 7.53 -2.16 4.59
CA ASN A 258 7.11 -2.99 3.46
C ASN A 258 6.77 -4.39 3.94
N THR A 259 5.66 -4.91 3.47
CA THR A 259 5.25 -6.30 3.65
C THR A 259 4.91 -6.90 2.29
N PHE A 260 5.33 -8.13 2.06
CA PHE A 260 5.03 -8.85 0.83
C PHE A 260 4.20 -10.08 1.14
N TYR A 261 3.18 -10.31 0.32
CA TYR A 261 2.36 -11.51 0.43
C TYR A 261 1.93 -12.01 -0.95
N TRP A 262 1.50 -13.22 -1.01
CA TRP A 262 0.82 -13.78 -2.16
C TRP A 262 -0.54 -14.35 -1.76
N ALA A 263 -1.45 -14.39 -2.71
CA ALA A 263 -2.75 -14.99 -2.50
C ALA A 263 -3.27 -15.66 -3.76
N LYS A 264 -4.05 -16.72 -3.59
CA LYS A 264 -4.91 -17.30 -4.61
C LYS A 264 -6.33 -16.87 -4.29
N VAL A 265 -6.92 -16.04 -5.15
CA VAL A 265 -8.21 -15.38 -4.88
C VAL A 265 -9.22 -15.68 -5.97
N LYS A 266 -10.45 -15.93 -5.57
CA LYS A 266 -11.57 -16.15 -6.49
C LYS A 266 -12.22 -14.80 -6.85
N PHE A 267 -11.78 -14.18 -7.96
CA PHE A 267 -12.34 -12.91 -8.45
C PHE A 267 -13.47 -13.10 -9.45
N GLY A 268 -13.46 -14.14 -10.23
CA GLY A 268 -14.41 -14.39 -11.32
C GLY A 268 -14.55 -15.87 -11.64
N LEU A 269 -14.43 -16.21 -12.92
CA LEU A 269 -14.56 -17.60 -13.39
C LEU A 269 -13.35 -18.44 -12.99
N LYS A 270 -12.15 -17.84 -12.94
CA LYS A 270 -10.90 -18.53 -12.59
C LYS A 270 -10.30 -17.98 -11.30
N PRO A 271 -9.74 -18.84 -10.44
CA PRO A 271 -8.90 -18.41 -9.36
C PRO A 271 -7.67 -17.67 -9.90
N THR A 272 -7.28 -16.59 -9.22
CA THR A 272 -6.19 -15.73 -9.64
C THR A 272 -5.07 -15.75 -8.60
N LEU A 273 -3.87 -16.10 -9.02
CA LEU A 273 -2.65 -15.97 -8.22
C LEU A 273 -2.18 -14.52 -8.26
N ARG A 274 -1.90 -13.95 -7.10
CA ARG A 274 -1.39 -12.57 -6.94
C ARG A 274 -0.15 -12.56 -6.08
N VAL A 275 0.81 -11.69 -6.42
CA VAL A 275 1.91 -11.28 -5.55
C VAL A 275 1.76 -9.78 -5.30
N VAL A 276 1.84 -9.37 -4.06
CA VAL A 276 1.46 -8.02 -3.64
C VAL A 276 2.49 -7.47 -2.65
N GLN A 277 2.84 -6.19 -2.82
CA GLN A 277 3.55 -5.39 -1.85
C GLN A 277 2.56 -4.48 -1.12
N ILE A 278 2.60 -4.48 0.20
CA ILE A 278 1.95 -3.45 1.02
C ILE A 278 3.05 -2.52 1.52
N VAL A 279 2.90 -1.24 1.25
CA VAL A 279 3.77 -0.19 1.77
C VAL A 279 2.95 0.64 2.75
N THR A 280 3.36 0.63 4.02
CA THR A 280 2.69 1.39 5.08
C THR A 280 3.55 2.58 5.48
N MET A 281 2.98 3.78 5.44
CA MET A 281 3.59 5.02 5.92
C MET A 281 2.91 5.44 7.22
N HIS A 282 3.71 5.74 8.24
CA HIS A 282 3.28 6.26 9.54
C HIS A 282 3.50 7.77 9.55
N GLY A 283 2.43 8.57 9.65
CA GLY A 283 2.51 10.02 9.81
C GLY A 283 3.15 10.39 11.14
N LYS A 284 3.80 11.54 11.18
CA LYS A 284 4.33 12.12 12.43
C LYS A 284 3.21 12.80 13.21
N PRO A 285 3.35 12.99 14.52
CA PRO A 285 2.40 13.79 15.29
C PRO A 285 2.21 15.17 14.67
N GLY A 286 0.98 15.53 14.34
CA GLY A 286 0.63 16.79 13.67
C GLY A 286 0.59 16.74 12.15
N ASP A 287 0.98 15.64 11.52
CA ASP A 287 0.80 15.46 10.08
C ASP A 287 -0.70 15.38 9.74
N PRO A 288 -1.11 15.91 8.59
CA PRO A 288 -2.51 15.89 8.17
C PRO A 288 -3.03 14.49 7.86
N ILE A 289 -2.15 13.55 7.59
CA ILE A 289 -2.46 12.14 7.31
C ILE A 289 -1.72 11.27 8.32
N ALA A 290 -2.49 10.58 9.17
CA ALA A 290 -1.91 9.72 10.20
C ALA A 290 -1.27 8.45 9.63
N TYR A 291 -1.88 7.86 8.59
CA TYR A 291 -1.39 6.67 7.91
C TYR A 291 -1.70 6.72 6.42
N GLY A 292 -0.73 6.28 5.63
CA GLY A 292 -0.90 5.97 4.22
C GLY A 292 -0.56 4.50 3.97
N ILE A 293 -1.39 3.80 3.22
CA ILE A 293 -1.13 2.41 2.79
C ILE A 293 -1.25 2.35 1.29
N ALA A 294 -0.23 1.80 0.63
CA ALA A 294 -0.28 1.46 -0.78
C ALA A 294 -0.18 -0.06 -0.94
N GLU A 295 -1.21 -0.67 -1.50
CA GLU A 295 -1.22 -2.08 -1.90
C GLU A 295 -0.95 -2.16 -3.40
N LYS A 296 0.24 -2.61 -3.78
CA LYS A 296 0.72 -2.68 -5.14
C LYS A 296 0.80 -4.12 -5.60
N GLN A 297 0.05 -4.47 -6.64
CA GLN A 297 0.08 -5.79 -7.24
C GLN A 297 1.34 -5.94 -8.12
N LEU A 298 2.27 -6.78 -7.71
CA LEU A 298 3.50 -7.06 -8.46
C LEU A 298 3.30 -8.11 -9.56
N TYR A 299 2.32 -8.99 -9.37
CA TYR A 299 1.92 -10.01 -10.32
C TYR A 299 0.45 -10.39 -10.15
N SER A 300 -0.18 -10.74 -11.24
CA SER A 300 -1.49 -11.39 -11.26
C SER A 300 -1.55 -12.37 -12.44
N SER A 301 -2.09 -13.56 -12.23
CA SER A 301 -2.19 -14.55 -13.30
C SER A 301 -3.32 -14.25 -14.28
N HIS A 302 -4.40 -13.58 -13.84
CA HIS A 302 -5.58 -13.29 -14.63
C HIS A 302 -6.18 -11.93 -14.31
N TYR A 303 -6.97 -11.38 -15.20
CA TYR A 303 -7.84 -10.22 -15.10
C TYR A 303 -7.14 -8.86 -14.92
N PHE A 304 -6.24 -8.75 -13.96
CA PHE A 304 -5.61 -7.47 -13.59
C PHE A 304 -4.19 -7.42 -14.13
N GLU A 305 -3.94 -6.63 -15.16
CA GLU A 305 -2.58 -6.41 -15.67
C GLU A 305 -1.77 -5.60 -14.66
N THR A 306 -2.39 -4.57 -14.09
CA THR A 306 -1.85 -3.80 -12.96
C THR A 306 -2.97 -3.45 -11.99
N ALA A 307 -2.64 -3.34 -10.70
CA ALA A 307 -3.55 -2.80 -9.69
C ALA A 307 -2.75 -2.09 -8.59
N LEU A 308 -3.27 -0.96 -8.15
CA LEU A 308 -2.75 -0.14 -7.06
C LEU A 308 -3.92 0.39 -6.23
N ASP A 309 -3.95 0.01 -4.97
CA ASP A 309 -4.93 0.48 -4.02
C ASP A 309 -4.24 1.37 -2.98
N LEU A 310 -4.73 2.59 -2.83
CA LEU A 310 -4.23 3.57 -1.87
C LEU A 310 -5.27 3.78 -0.78
N SER A 311 -4.85 3.84 0.46
CA SER A 311 -5.71 4.16 1.60
C SER A 311 -5.06 5.21 2.49
N PHE A 312 -5.83 6.21 2.90
CA PHE A 312 -5.37 7.30 3.74
C PHE A 312 -6.26 7.43 4.97
N CYS A 313 -5.64 7.49 6.14
CA CYS A 313 -6.30 7.78 7.40
C CYS A 313 -6.07 9.26 7.76
N VAL A 314 -7.09 10.10 7.57
CA VAL A 314 -7.05 11.53 7.87
C VAL A 314 -7.80 11.79 9.18
N PRO A 315 -7.13 12.23 10.26
CA PRO A 315 -7.78 12.48 11.53
C PRO A 315 -8.92 13.47 11.43
N GLY A 316 -10.01 13.21 12.15
CA GLY A 316 -11.11 14.17 12.29
C GLY A 316 -10.73 15.33 13.24
N ASN A 317 -11.27 16.52 12.97
CA ASN A 317 -10.94 17.71 13.74
C ASN A 317 -11.92 17.99 14.89
N ASP A 318 -12.97 17.20 15.05
CA ASP A 318 -13.98 17.42 16.10
C ASP A 318 -13.58 16.64 17.38
N PRO A 319 -13.17 17.33 18.46
CA PRO A 319 -12.81 16.66 19.71
C PRO A 319 -13.99 15.93 20.36
N LYS A 320 -15.23 16.31 20.03
CA LYS A 320 -16.45 15.66 20.54
C LYS A 320 -16.77 14.36 19.79
N GLN A 321 -16.22 14.19 18.61
CA GLN A 321 -16.42 13.02 17.77
C GLN A 321 -15.06 12.52 17.26
N PRO A 322 -14.22 11.94 18.14
CA PRO A 322 -12.90 11.45 17.75
C PRO A 322 -13.03 10.33 16.73
N GLY A 323 -12.19 10.39 15.70
CA GLY A 323 -12.20 9.42 14.61
C GLY A 323 -11.36 9.89 13.44
N PHE A 324 -11.52 9.23 12.31
CA PHE A 324 -10.77 9.56 11.09
C PHE A 324 -11.60 9.31 9.83
N TYR A 325 -11.26 10.02 8.78
CA TYR A 325 -11.73 9.72 7.43
C TYR A 325 -10.85 8.63 6.84
N LEU A 326 -11.43 7.50 6.49
CA LEU A 326 -10.79 6.52 5.62
C LEU A 326 -11.11 6.90 4.18
N ILE A 327 -10.08 7.23 3.42
CA ILE A 327 -10.16 7.55 2.00
C ILE A 327 -9.46 6.45 1.24
N MET A 328 -10.12 5.89 0.22
CA MET A 328 -9.56 4.86 -0.66
C MET A 328 -9.58 5.32 -2.11
N ALA A 329 -8.45 5.19 -2.79
CA ALA A 329 -8.31 5.40 -4.22
C ALA A 329 -7.77 4.11 -4.84
N MET A 330 -8.54 3.48 -5.70
CA MET A 330 -8.20 2.20 -6.31
C MET A 330 -8.05 2.37 -7.81
N GLY A 331 -6.94 1.91 -8.35
CA GLY A 331 -6.65 1.94 -9.78
C GLY A 331 -6.29 0.56 -10.30
N SER A 332 -6.83 0.17 -11.45
CA SER A 332 -6.44 -1.06 -12.12
C SER A 332 -6.52 -0.95 -13.64
N GLU A 333 -5.67 -1.68 -14.34
CA GLU A 333 -5.80 -2.01 -15.73
C GLU A 333 -6.22 -3.47 -15.85
N GLN A 334 -7.30 -3.71 -16.59
CA GLN A 334 -7.95 -5.02 -16.62
C GLN A 334 -8.11 -5.53 -18.04
N THR A 335 -7.94 -6.83 -18.20
CA THR A 335 -8.15 -7.51 -19.48
C THR A 335 -9.63 -7.70 -19.79
N GLY A 336 -9.97 -7.74 -21.06
CA GLY A 336 -11.33 -8.09 -21.52
C GLY A 336 -12.38 -6.98 -21.36
N LEU A 337 -11.97 -5.75 -20.99
CA LEU A 337 -12.88 -4.61 -20.85
C LEU A 337 -13.01 -3.76 -22.12
N THR A 338 -12.31 -4.11 -23.20
CA THR A 338 -12.28 -3.35 -24.47
C THR A 338 -13.14 -4.00 -25.55
N GLY A 339 -13.49 -3.20 -26.57
CA GLY A 339 -14.35 -3.65 -27.69
C GLY A 339 -15.83 -3.80 -27.31
N VAL A 340 -16.64 -4.23 -28.24
CA VAL A 340 -18.12 -4.29 -28.08
C VAL A 340 -18.56 -5.23 -26.95
N LYS A 341 -18.00 -6.44 -26.90
CA LYS A 341 -18.27 -7.38 -25.80
C LYS A 341 -17.68 -6.85 -24.46
N GLY A 342 -16.51 -6.25 -24.51
CA GLY A 342 -15.83 -5.68 -23.34
C GLY A 342 -16.60 -4.53 -22.72
N SER A 343 -17.34 -3.72 -23.47
CA SER A 343 -18.13 -2.63 -22.93
C SER A 343 -19.26 -3.11 -22.00
N ILE A 344 -19.90 -4.23 -22.33
CA ILE A 344 -20.95 -4.85 -21.49
C ILE A 344 -20.31 -5.43 -20.22
N VAL A 345 -19.19 -6.16 -20.36
CA VAL A 345 -18.42 -6.71 -19.24
C VAL A 345 -17.96 -5.61 -18.32
N ARG A 346 -17.42 -4.50 -18.88
CA ARG A 346 -16.98 -3.33 -18.12
C ARG A 346 -18.10 -2.76 -17.24
N LYS A 347 -19.28 -2.52 -17.78
CA LYS A 347 -20.42 -1.98 -17.02
C LYS A 347 -20.72 -2.82 -15.78
N THR A 348 -20.75 -4.15 -15.96
CA THR A 348 -21.01 -5.10 -14.87
C THR A 348 -19.84 -5.15 -13.88
N ALA A 349 -18.60 -5.21 -14.38
CA ALA A 349 -17.40 -5.26 -13.55
C ALA A 349 -17.25 -4.00 -12.68
N VAL A 350 -17.37 -2.81 -13.29
CA VAL A 350 -17.30 -1.53 -12.57
C VAL A 350 -18.44 -1.41 -11.55
N GLY A 351 -19.67 -1.76 -11.92
CA GLY A 351 -20.80 -1.73 -10.99
C GLY A 351 -20.59 -2.62 -9.76
N ARG A 352 -20.06 -3.84 -9.96
CA ARG A 352 -19.70 -4.76 -8.87
C ARG A 352 -18.56 -4.21 -8.04
N SER A 353 -17.53 -3.63 -8.66
CA SER A 353 -16.39 -3.07 -7.93
C SER A 353 -16.80 -1.89 -7.04
N VAL A 354 -17.70 -1.02 -7.52
CA VAL A 354 -18.28 0.09 -6.74
C VAL A 354 -19.07 -0.44 -5.54
N SER A 355 -19.92 -1.46 -5.74
CA SER A 355 -20.69 -2.10 -4.66
C SER A 355 -19.76 -2.76 -3.64
N ASN A 356 -18.78 -3.55 -4.11
CA ASN A 356 -17.82 -4.22 -3.24
C ASN A 356 -17.01 -3.23 -2.39
N LEU A 357 -16.60 -2.10 -2.98
CA LEU A 357 -15.90 -1.04 -2.24
C LEU A 357 -16.80 -0.43 -1.16
N LYS A 358 -18.07 -0.20 -1.46
CA LYS A 358 -19.04 0.30 -0.49
C LYS A 358 -19.25 -0.68 0.67
N ASP A 359 -19.39 -1.97 0.36
CA ASP A 359 -19.56 -3.03 1.35
C ASP A 359 -18.29 -3.21 2.19
N ALA A 360 -17.10 -3.10 1.57
CA ALA A 360 -15.82 -3.14 2.27
C ALA A 360 -15.68 -1.97 3.27
N LEU A 361 -15.98 -0.75 2.86
CA LEU A 361 -15.97 0.42 3.75
C LEU A 361 -16.92 0.26 4.93
N THR A 362 -18.12 -0.28 4.70
CA THR A 362 -19.09 -0.58 5.75
C THR A 362 -18.57 -1.63 6.72
N THR A 363 -18.01 -2.72 6.20
CA THR A 363 -17.44 -3.80 7.01
C THR A 363 -16.25 -3.31 7.83
N ILE A 364 -15.35 -2.53 7.24
CA ILE A 364 -14.22 -1.90 7.95
C ILE A 364 -14.74 -1.06 9.11
N LYS A 365 -15.67 -0.14 8.85
CA LYS A 365 -16.27 0.70 9.88
C LYS A 365 -16.84 -0.13 11.04
N ASN A 366 -17.72 -1.07 10.75
CA ASN A 366 -18.36 -1.89 11.76
C ASN A 366 -17.33 -2.67 12.60
N THR A 367 -16.33 -3.24 11.96
CA THR A 367 -15.26 -3.97 12.65
C THR A 367 -14.43 -3.05 13.57
N LEU A 368 -14.06 -1.85 13.10
CA LEU A 368 -13.19 -0.95 13.86
C LEU A 368 -13.92 -0.26 15.01
N GLU A 369 -15.22 -0.02 14.87
CA GLU A 369 -16.07 0.56 15.91
C GLU A 369 -16.60 -0.48 16.91
N GLY A 370 -16.39 -1.78 16.66
CA GLY A 370 -16.87 -2.85 17.53
C GLY A 370 -18.36 -3.16 17.38
N ASN A 371 -18.97 -2.76 16.27
CA ASN A 371 -20.37 -2.98 15.93
C ASN A 371 -20.54 -4.32 15.17
N GLN A 372 -20.09 -5.43 15.74
CA GLN A 372 -20.28 -6.77 15.16
C GLN A 372 -21.53 -7.44 15.73
#